data_e8dbe0abfb1b46b0274507cb02c0b577
#
_entry.id   e8dbe0abfb1b46b0274507cb02c0b577
#
_cell.length_a   1.000
_cell.length_b   1.000
_cell.length_c   1.000
_cell.angle_alpha   90.00
_cell.angle_beta   90.00
_cell.angle_gamma   90.00
#
_symmetry.space_group_name_H-M   'P 1'
#
loop_
_entity.id
_entity.type
_entity.pdbx_description
1 polymer ?
#
loop_
_entity_poly.entity_id
_entity_poly.type
_entity_poly.pdbx_seq_one_letter_code
_entity_poly.pdbx_strand_id
1 'polypeptide(L)'
;MNSKNEDNNNNDEKDIEKKEIIINNISNENKKNEKDKSTEKKEKESNEKIYKENYNDNIIPLNEDKEKKIEEKNKEKEKSLSKQVKTRRVPIKNWPCRSLNEYKIINAPVGKGSYGIVYKAYYIGKEEYRSLYGIPDVVALKQIKTEKEKEGFPITALREIMILKELDHKNILKLLEVVVSEPKKEKKIEEGKINRDVYLVFEYMEQDLGTILQRKIDFDLSQIKYIFHELVLGLKYLHENNILHRDLKPLNILLNAKNEIKIGDFGLARIFSNSPNVKKIYTNQVVTVCYRAPELLLGETNYSTKIDIWSLGCILLELLTRKTTFSYNEEKLVFLSICELCGTPNEKNWPHVTELKNYDSLIPKEEKTSKINKTTFPNYDDVTLDIIKKMLTLNPEERITLDEILKHPFLTSHEPKMCKAEDMPKIEEEMHWYRYREEMKKMEIEQQKQIIGKSDYNRKNEKSFLGNKRKKKS
;
A
#
# COMPACT_ATOMS: atom_id res chain seq x y z
N MET A 1 18.49 -64.25 -7.97
CA MET A 1 17.20 -63.57 -8.18
C MET A 1 16.66 -63.16 -6.78
N ASN A 2 17.28 -62.25 -6.08
CA ASN A 2 16.76 -61.66 -4.84
C ASN A 2 17.48 -60.32 -4.57
N SER A 3 17.11 -59.28 -5.32
CA SER A 3 17.59 -57.92 -5.05
C SER A 3 16.75 -56.79 -5.67
N LYS A 4 15.46 -57.03 -5.90
CA LYS A 4 14.54 -55.99 -6.48
C LYS A 4 13.27 -55.73 -5.67
N ASN A 5 13.11 -56.32 -4.48
CA ASN A 5 11.89 -56.12 -3.67
C ASN A 5 12.10 -55.27 -2.41
N GLU A 6 13.32 -54.88 -2.06
CA GLU A 6 13.56 -54.02 -0.88
C GLU A 6 13.52 -52.53 -1.16
N ASP A 7 13.72 -52.09 -2.41
CA ASP A 7 13.69 -50.68 -2.74
C ASP A 7 12.30 -50.04 -2.85
N ASN A 8 11.22 -50.82 -3.02
CA ASN A 8 9.86 -50.26 -3.14
C ASN A 8 9.17 -50.00 -1.79
N ASN A 9 9.56 -50.68 -0.71
CA ASN A 9 8.99 -50.44 0.62
C ASN A 9 9.54 -49.18 1.29
N ASN A 10 10.79 -48.80 1.01
CA ASN A 10 11.43 -47.62 1.58
C ASN A 10 10.92 -46.27 0.99
N ASN A 11 10.31 -46.29 -0.20
CA ASN A 11 9.74 -45.10 -0.78
C ASN A 11 8.34 -44.77 -0.27
N ASP A 12 7.54 -45.82 0.04
CA ASP A 12 6.21 -45.64 0.60
C ASP A 12 6.24 -45.15 2.05
N GLU A 13 7.20 -45.58 2.86
CA GLU A 13 7.39 -45.08 4.23
C GLU A 13 7.88 -43.60 4.24
N LYS A 14 8.79 -43.22 3.37
CA LYS A 14 9.23 -41.83 3.23
C LYS A 14 8.14 -40.87 2.76
N ASP A 15 7.21 -41.34 1.95
CA ASP A 15 6.07 -40.53 1.50
C ASP A 15 4.96 -40.41 2.55
N ILE A 16 4.85 -41.40 3.46
CA ILE A 16 3.95 -41.35 4.63
C ILE A 16 4.54 -40.37 5.67
N GLU A 17 5.82 -40.44 5.99
CA GLU A 17 6.49 -39.48 6.88
C GLU A 17 6.40 -38.04 6.36
N LYS A 18 6.59 -37.80 5.06
CA LYS A 18 6.41 -36.47 4.47
C LYS A 18 4.97 -35.95 4.59
N LYS A 19 3.97 -36.82 4.48
CA LYS A 19 2.57 -36.42 4.65
C LYS A 19 2.21 -36.10 6.10
N GLU A 20 2.75 -36.84 7.06
CA GLU A 20 2.60 -36.54 8.49
C GLU A 20 3.28 -35.23 8.89
N ILE A 21 4.45 -34.93 8.33
CA ILE A 21 5.14 -33.64 8.53
C ILE A 21 4.32 -32.47 7.97
N ILE A 22 3.69 -32.64 6.81
CA ILE A 22 2.82 -31.60 6.21
C ILE A 22 1.55 -31.40 7.04
N ILE A 23 0.91 -32.46 7.51
CA ILE A 23 -0.29 -32.36 8.36
C ILE A 23 0.03 -31.73 9.71
N ASN A 24 1.18 -32.06 10.30
CA ASN A 24 1.65 -31.47 11.54
C ASN A 24 2.05 -29.98 11.37
N ASN A 25 2.61 -29.60 10.23
CA ASN A 25 2.91 -28.20 9.92
C ASN A 25 1.63 -27.38 9.74
N ILE A 26 0.62 -27.88 9.03
CA ILE A 26 -0.69 -27.22 8.88
C ILE A 26 -1.40 -27.07 10.23
N SER A 27 -1.32 -28.09 11.11
CA SER A 27 -1.88 -28.03 12.46
C SER A 27 -1.16 -27.04 13.36
N ASN A 28 0.14 -26.90 13.20
CA ASN A 28 0.98 -25.95 13.94
C ASN A 28 0.78 -24.51 13.43
N GLU A 29 0.60 -24.29 12.13
CA GLU A 29 0.26 -22.97 11.57
C GLU A 29 -1.14 -22.53 12.03
N ASN A 30 -2.12 -23.40 12.10
CA ASN A 30 -3.43 -23.07 12.63
C ASN A 30 -3.41 -22.71 14.12
N LYS A 31 -2.62 -23.44 14.93
CA LYS A 31 -2.39 -23.11 16.36
C LYS A 31 -1.59 -21.82 16.55
N LYS A 32 -0.66 -21.50 15.65
CA LYS A 32 0.10 -20.26 15.67
C LYS A 32 -0.80 -19.07 15.32
N ASN A 33 -1.66 -19.20 14.31
CA ASN A 33 -2.64 -18.18 13.93
C ASN A 33 -3.69 -17.89 15.02
N GLU A 34 -4.05 -18.87 15.86
CA GLU A 34 -4.93 -18.66 17.02
C GLU A 34 -4.19 -17.97 18.19
N LYS A 35 -2.91 -18.30 18.42
CA LYS A 35 -2.08 -17.62 19.41
C LYS A 35 -1.78 -16.18 19.02
N ASP A 36 -1.51 -15.92 17.75
CA ASP A 36 -1.24 -14.56 17.24
C ASP A 36 -2.49 -13.66 17.39
N LYS A 37 -3.68 -14.18 17.15
CA LYS A 37 -4.94 -13.46 17.43
C LYS A 37 -5.18 -13.15 18.90
N SER A 38 -4.73 -14.01 19.82
CA SER A 38 -4.85 -13.80 21.25
C SER A 38 -3.81 -12.79 21.79
N THR A 39 -2.64 -12.74 21.16
CA THR A 39 -1.55 -11.81 21.47
C THR A 39 -1.87 -10.41 20.97
N GLU A 40 -2.40 -10.28 19.73
CA GLU A 40 -2.89 -8.99 19.21
C GLU A 40 -4.03 -8.38 20.06
N LYS A 41 -4.88 -9.22 20.65
CA LYS A 41 -5.94 -8.73 21.53
C LYS A 41 -5.40 -8.21 22.87
N LYS A 42 -4.40 -8.88 23.43
CA LYS A 42 -3.73 -8.45 24.68
C LYS A 42 -2.86 -7.21 24.48
N GLU A 43 -2.18 -7.06 23.34
CA GLU A 43 -1.43 -5.86 23.01
C GLU A 43 -2.32 -4.65 22.73
N LYS A 44 -3.51 -4.84 22.16
CA LYS A 44 -4.49 -3.76 22.02
C LYS A 44 -5.05 -3.28 23.37
N GLU A 45 -5.32 -4.20 24.28
CA GLU A 45 -5.80 -3.87 25.63
C GLU A 45 -4.71 -3.20 26.50
N SER A 46 -3.43 -3.58 26.33
CA SER A 46 -2.30 -2.93 27.01
C SER A 46 -2.01 -1.53 26.44
N ASN A 47 -2.11 -1.35 25.13
CA ASN A 47 -1.92 -0.05 24.48
C ASN A 47 -3.06 0.93 24.81
N GLU A 48 -4.29 0.46 24.99
CA GLU A 48 -5.40 1.29 25.45
C GLU A 48 -5.22 1.75 26.91
N LYS A 49 -4.57 0.93 27.75
CA LYS A 49 -4.25 1.29 29.14
C LYS A 49 -3.13 2.33 29.21
N ILE A 50 -2.08 2.17 28.39
CA ILE A 50 -0.96 3.13 28.28
C ILE A 50 -1.44 4.47 27.71
N TYR A 51 -2.46 4.48 26.83
CA TYR A 51 -3.07 5.72 26.31
C TYR A 51 -3.85 6.47 27.38
N LYS A 52 -4.49 5.76 28.34
CA LYS A 52 -5.24 6.39 29.43
C LYS A 52 -4.35 6.89 30.57
N GLU A 53 -3.23 6.23 30.83
CA GLU A 53 -2.28 6.63 31.90
C GLU A 53 -1.40 7.81 31.49
N ASN A 54 -1.07 7.99 30.21
CA ASN A 54 -0.23 9.10 29.72
C ASN A 54 -1.00 10.43 29.50
N TYR A 55 -2.32 10.46 29.69
CA TYR A 55 -3.12 11.68 29.50
C TYR A 55 -3.43 12.44 30.81
N ASN A 56 -3.11 11.86 31.95
CA ASN A 56 -3.51 12.43 33.27
C ASN A 56 -2.38 13.07 34.09
N ASP A 57 -1.12 12.94 33.73
CA ASP A 57 -0.03 13.46 34.57
C ASP A 57 0.87 14.44 33.83
N ASN A 58 0.39 15.66 33.54
CA ASN A 58 1.21 16.86 33.41
C ASN A 58 0.37 18.09 33.06
N ILE A 59 -0.55 18.46 33.95
CA ILE A 59 -1.15 19.80 33.96
C ILE A 59 -0.54 20.54 35.11
N ILE A 60 0.48 21.38 34.83
CA ILE A 60 0.90 22.43 35.73
C ILE A 60 -0.14 23.55 35.64
N PRO A 61 -0.78 23.96 36.72
CA PRO A 61 -1.78 25.03 36.66
C PRO A 61 -1.13 26.36 36.32
N LEU A 62 -1.39 26.83 35.09
CA LEU A 62 -1.09 28.19 34.69
C LEU A 62 -2.16 29.14 35.20
N ASN A 63 -1.70 30.26 35.79
CA ASN A 63 -2.50 31.32 36.38
C ASN A 63 -3.63 31.77 35.42
N GLU A 64 -4.89 31.82 35.91
CA GLU A 64 -6.12 32.13 35.16
C GLU A 64 -6.05 33.43 34.31
N ASP A 65 -5.24 34.42 34.73
CA ASP A 65 -5.03 35.65 33.99
C ASP A 65 -4.18 35.50 32.71
N LYS A 66 -3.36 34.45 32.62
CA LYS A 66 -2.61 34.11 31.39
C LYS A 66 -3.45 33.34 30.39
N GLU A 67 -4.36 32.49 30.84
CA GLU A 67 -5.28 31.77 29.96
C GLU A 67 -6.25 32.70 29.25
N LYS A 68 -6.84 33.66 29.97
CA LYS A 68 -7.72 34.67 29.37
C LYS A 68 -7.03 35.52 28.30
N LYS A 69 -5.76 35.91 28.52
CA LYS A 69 -4.98 36.66 27.54
C LYS A 69 -4.57 35.82 26.30
N ILE A 70 -4.39 34.52 26.45
CA ILE A 70 -4.11 33.61 25.35
C ILE A 70 -5.39 33.32 24.54
N GLU A 71 -6.54 33.17 25.20
CA GLU A 71 -7.83 33.01 24.53
C GLU A 71 -8.26 34.26 23.75
N GLU A 72 -8.05 35.46 24.31
CA GLU A 72 -8.34 36.70 23.59
C GLU A 72 -7.43 36.89 22.39
N LYS A 73 -6.12 36.61 22.49
CA LYS A 73 -5.20 36.64 21.36
C LYS A 73 -5.50 35.59 20.28
N ASN A 74 -5.99 34.44 20.68
CA ASN A 74 -6.39 33.40 19.74
C ASN A 74 -7.71 33.77 19.03
N LYS A 75 -8.68 34.36 19.75
CA LYS A 75 -9.92 34.90 19.15
C LYS A 75 -9.66 36.10 18.21
N GLU A 76 -8.68 36.92 18.47
CA GLU A 76 -8.26 38.00 17.55
C GLU A 76 -7.53 37.45 16.31
N LYS A 77 -6.67 36.45 16.47
CA LYS A 77 -6.03 35.76 15.34
C LYS A 77 -7.03 35.01 14.48
N GLU A 78 -8.02 34.32 15.06
CA GLU A 78 -9.10 33.69 14.29
C GLU A 78 -9.96 34.72 13.54
N LYS A 79 -10.25 35.89 14.13
CA LYS A 79 -10.93 37.00 13.44
C LYS A 79 -10.09 37.64 12.33
N SER A 80 -8.78 37.65 12.44
CA SER A 80 -7.88 38.18 11.37
C SER A 80 -7.67 37.17 10.24
N LEU A 81 -7.58 35.87 10.53
CA LEU A 81 -7.52 34.80 9.52
C LEU A 81 -8.83 34.69 8.74
N SER A 82 -9.99 34.91 9.39
CA SER A 82 -11.31 34.84 8.75
C SER A 82 -11.56 36.00 7.76
N LYS A 83 -10.78 37.07 7.80
CA LYS A 83 -10.89 38.21 6.87
C LYS A 83 -10.03 38.09 5.62
N GLN A 84 -9.08 37.17 5.52
CA GLN A 84 -8.19 37.03 4.37
C GLN A 84 -8.51 35.89 3.41
N VAL A 85 -9.38 34.95 3.79
CA VAL A 85 -9.81 33.87 2.89
C VAL A 85 -11.18 34.20 2.35
N LYS A 86 -11.25 35.01 1.30
CA LYS A 86 -12.43 35.05 0.41
C LYS A 86 -12.46 33.79 -0.46
N THR A 87 -12.55 32.63 0.16
CA THR A 87 -13.09 31.46 -0.53
C THR A 87 -14.57 31.73 -0.77
N ARG A 88 -15.04 31.63 -2.00
CA ARG A 88 -16.46 31.53 -2.33
C ARG A 88 -17.03 30.33 -1.57
N ARG A 89 -17.43 30.54 -0.33
CA ARG A 89 -18.25 29.58 0.41
C ARG A 89 -19.60 29.55 -0.29
N VAL A 90 -19.79 28.54 -1.14
CA VAL A 90 -21.14 28.14 -1.52
C VAL A 90 -21.88 27.83 -0.22
N PRO A 91 -23.06 28.42 0.03
CA PRO A 91 -23.77 28.22 1.28
C PRO A 91 -23.98 26.72 1.52
N ILE A 92 -23.60 26.21 2.69
CA ILE A 92 -23.78 24.82 3.14
C ILE A 92 -25.28 24.50 3.41
N LYS A 93 -26.19 25.22 2.82
CA LYS A 93 -27.59 24.86 2.80
C LYS A 93 -27.78 23.78 1.74
N ASN A 94 -27.95 22.54 2.17
CA ASN A 94 -28.17 21.34 1.38
C ASN A 94 -26.92 20.85 0.64
N TRP A 95 -26.03 20.21 1.39
CA TRP A 95 -25.14 19.21 0.81
C TRP A 95 -25.90 17.87 0.83
N PRO A 96 -26.72 17.53 -0.14
CA PRO A 96 -27.24 16.19 -0.23
C PRO A 96 -26.08 15.35 -0.76
N CYS A 97 -25.51 14.46 0.09
CA CYS A 97 -24.83 13.32 -0.49
C CYS A 97 -25.79 12.73 -1.51
N ARG A 98 -25.38 12.67 -2.77
CA ARG A 98 -26.22 12.11 -3.84
C ARG A 98 -26.44 10.62 -3.56
N SER A 99 -27.47 10.08 -4.18
CA SER A 99 -27.84 8.69 -3.99
C SER A 99 -26.92 7.76 -4.77
N LEU A 100 -26.53 6.64 -4.16
CA LEU A 100 -25.87 5.54 -4.86
C LEU A 100 -26.72 5.00 -6.03
N ASN A 101 -28.04 5.20 -6.01
CA ASN A 101 -28.93 4.77 -7.10
C ASN A 101 -28.65 5.47 -8.44
N GLU A 102 -27.86 6.54 -8.46
CA GLU A 102 -27.37 7.16 -9.69
C GLU A 102 -26.20 6.40 -10.33
N TYR A 103 -25.78 5.31 -9.71
CA TYR A 103 -24.68 4.46 -10.17
C TYR A 103 -25.11 3.00 -10.26
N LYS A 104 -24.84 2.38 -11.39
CA LYS A 104 -25.06 0.95 -11.61
C LYS A 104 -23.75 0.18 -11.42
N ILE A 105 -23.62 -0.50 -10.29
CA ILE A 105 -22.45 -1.35 -10.01
C ILE A 105 -22.40 -2.52 -11.02
N ILE A 106 -21.21 -2.75 -11.56
CA ILE A 106 -20.94 -3.81 -12.54
C ILE A 106 -20.19 -4.94 -11.84
N ASN A 107 -20.86 -6.12 -11.74
CA ASN A 107 -20.23 -7.38 -11.32
C ASN A 107 -19.52 -7.40 -9.94
N ALA A 108 -18.56 -8.33 -9.81
CA ALA A 108 -17.76 -8.54 -8.62
C ALA A 108 -16.83 -7.34 -8.33
N PRO A 109 -16.40 -7.16 -7.08
CA PRO A 109 -15.44 -6.14 -6.71
C PRO A 109 -14.17 -6.19 -7.58
N VAL A 110 -13.65 -5.03 -7.95
CA VAL A 110 -12.34 -4.89 -8.61
C VAL A 110 -11.21 -4.80 -7.59
N GLY A 111 -11.51 -4.34 -6.36
CA GLY A 111 -10.56 -4.23 -5.27
C GLY A 111 -11.19 -4.55 -3.91
N LYS A 112 -10.42 -5.15 -3.00
CA LYS A 112 -10.81 -5.40 -1.62
C LYS A 112 -9.60 -5.21 -0.72
N GLY A 113 -9.65 -4.22 0.15
CA GLY A 113 -8.57 -3.89 1.08
C GLY A 113 -9.07 -3.69 2.51
N SER A 114 -8.16 -3.28 3.39
CA SER A 114 -8.44 -2.97 4.80
C SER A 114 -9.44 -1.84 4.95
N TYR A 115 -9.39 -0.84 4.08
CA TYR A 115 -10.20 0.39 4.15
C TYR A 115 -11.55 0.30 3.42
N GLY A 116 -11.77 -0.70 2.57
CA GLY A 116 -13.01 -0.79 1.81
C GLY A 116 -13.02 -1.83 0.71
N ILE A 117 -14.11 -1.81 -0.05
CA ILE A 117 -14.31 -2.63 -1.23
C ILE A 117 -14.49 -1.67 -2.40
N VAL A 118 -13.81 -1.92 -3.52
CA VAL A 118 -13.90 -1.10 -4.72
C VAL A 118 -14.68 -1.83 -5.79
N TYR A 119 -15.64 -1.14 -6.38
CA TYR A 119 -16.48 -1.63 -7.48
C TYR A 119 -16.32 -0.74 -8.71
N LYS A 120 -16.40 -1.33 -9.89
CA LYS A 120 -16.63 -0.61 -11.13
C LYS A 120 -18.11 -0.30 -11.28
N ALA A 121 -18.48 0.91 -11.70
CA ALA A 121 -19.86 1.30 -11.89
C ALA A 121 -20.04 2.22 -13.10
N TYR A 122 -21.24 2.19 -13.69
CA TYR A 122 -21.70 3.17 -14.68
C TYR A 122 -22.50 4.27 -14.00
N TYR A 123 -22.26 5.52 -14.39
CA TYR A 123 -23.15 6.61 -14.05
C TYR A 123 -24.42 6.49 -14.85
N ILE A 124 -25.58 6.47 -14.18
CA ILE A 124 -26.92 6.37 -14.78
C ILE A 124 -27.85 7.52 -14.35
N GLY A 125 -27.28 8.51 -13.65
CA GLY A 125 -28.03 9.69 -13.21
C GLY A 125 -28.29 10.68 -14.34
N LYS A 126 -28.78 11.88 -13.98
CA LYS A 126 -29.14 12.91 -14.94
C LYS A 126 -27.94 13.50 -15.66
N GLU A 127 -28.04 13.71 -16.97
CA GLU A 127 -26.97 14.26 -17.81
C GLU A 127 -26.57 15.70 -17.40
N GLU A 128 -27.49 16.49 -16.85
CA GLU A 128 -27.19 17.81 -16.31
C GLU A 128 -26.17 17.79 -15.18
N TYR A 129 -26.29 16.82 -14.27
CA TYR A 129 -25.33 16.63 -13.19
C TYR A 129 -24.01 16.07 -13.68
N ARG A 130 -24.07 15.17 -14.66
CA ARG A 130 -22.89 14.63 -15.30
C ARG A 130 -22.03 15.73 -15.91
N SER A 131 -22.61 16.61 -16.68
CA SER A 131 -21.93 17.76 -17.30
C SER A 131 -21.42 18.76 -16.26
N LEU A 132 -22.23 19.06 -15.23
CA LEU A 132 -21.88 20.03 -14.19
C LEU A 132 -20.69 19.60 -13.33
N TYR A 133 -20.58 18.32 -13.01
CA TYR A 133 -19.55 17.77 -12.13
C TYR A 133 -18.45 17.03 -12.88
N GLY A 134 -18.52 16.93 -14.20
CA GLY A 134 -17.55 16.22 -15.03
C GLY A 134 -17.46 14.73 -14.72
N ILE A 135 -18.62 14.09 -14.44
CA ILE A 135 -18.65 12.67 -14.06
C ILE A 135 -18.49 11.82 -15.33
N PRO A 136 -17.46 10.95 -15.43
CA PRO A 136 -17.27 10.07 -16.58
C PRO A 136 -18.33 8.95 -16.62
N ASP A 137 -18.47 8.27 -17.77
CA ASP A 137 -19.38 7.13 -17.94
C ASP A 137 -19.10 6.02 -16.95
N VAL A 138 -17.83 5.75 -16.74
CA VAL A 138 -17.31 4.69 -15.87
C VAL A 138 -16.57 5.30 -14.69
N VAL A 139 -16.90 4.83 -13.49
CA VAL A 139 -16.31 5.29 -12.23
C VAL A 139 -15.90 4.12 -11.35
N ALA A 140 -15.04 4.39 -10.38
CA ALA A 140 -14.73 3.48 -9.29
C ALA A 140 -15.48 3.93 -8.02
N LEU A 141 -16.20 3.00 -7.39
CA LEU A 141 -16.92 3.22 -6.13
C LEU A 141 -16.19 2.52 -5.00
N LYS A 142 -15.54 3.26 -4.11
CA LYS A 142 -14.88 2.72 -2.90
C LYS A 142 -15.86 2.78 -1.74
N GLN A 143 -16.44 1.62 -1.37
CA GLN A 143 -17.30 1.48 -0.19
C GLN A 143 -16.48 1.59 1.08
N ILE A 144 -16.83 2.51 1.97
CA ILE A 144 -16.19 2.69 3.27
C ILE A 144 -16.74 1.65 4.26
N LYS A 145 -15.85 0.92 4.94
CA LYS A 145 -16.24 -0.02 6.00
C LYS A 145 -16.52 0.74 7.29
N THR A 146 -17.76 0.76 7.73
CA THR A 146 -18.20 1.41 8.97
C THR A 146 -18.45 0.41 10.11
N GLU A 147 -18.49 -0.89 9.81
CA GLU A 147 -18.95 -1.96 10.74
C GLU A 147 -18.04 -2.14 11.96
N LYS A 148 -16.79 -1.72 11.91
CA LYS A 148 -15.83 -1.89 13.00
C LYS A 148 -15.68 -0.65 13.90
N GLU A 149 -16.31 0.46 13.54
CA GLU A 149 -16.19 1.72 14.26
C GLU A 149 -17.29 1.83 15.31
N LYS A 150 -16.88 1.87 16.58
CA LYS A 150 -17.80 2.06 17.73
C LYS A 150 -18.29 3.52 17.83
N GLU A 151 -17.59 4.46 17.20
CA GLU A 151 -17.77 5.91 17.33
C GLU A 151 -18.37 6.59 16.09
N GLY A 152 -18.99 5.84 15.17
CA GLY A 152 -19.65 6.38 13.99
C GLY A 152 -18.82 6.27 12.70
N PHE A 153 -18.50 7.39 12.03
CA PHE A 153 -17.79 7.36 10.75
C PHE A 153 -16.27 7.30 10.93
N PRO A 154 -15.51 6.45 10.16
CA PRO A 154 -14.07 6.30 10.32
C PRO A 154 -13.31 7.63 10.14
N ILE A 155 -12.50 8.02 11.12
CA ILE A 155 -11.68 9.24 11.06
C ILE A 155 -10.68 9.17 9.89
N THR A 156 -10.19 7.97 9.57
CA THR A 156 -9.31 7.74 8.43
C THR A 156 -10.00 8.07 7.11
N ALA A 157 -11.26 7.69 6.95
CA ALA A 157 -12.03 8.01 5.74
C ALA A 157 -12.38 9.51 5.65
N LEU A 158 -12.72 10.15 6.77
CA LEU A 158 -12.91 11.62 6.80
C LEU A 158 -11.64 12.35 6.34
N ARG A 159 -10.49 11.92 6.83
CA ARG A 159 -9.20 12.51 6.45
C ARG A 159 -8.89 12.29 4.98
N GLU A 160 -9.11 11.08 4.47
CA GLU A 160 -8.96 10.77 3.05
C GLU A 160 -9.82 11.70 2.19
N ILE A 161 -11.10 11.87 2.55
CA ILE A 161 -12.03 12.78 1.85
C ILE A 161 -11.55 14.23 1.89
N MET A 162 -11.12 14.71 3.07
CA MET A 162 -10.65 16.09 3.24
C MET A 162 -9.41 16.38 2.39
N ILE A 163 -8.45 15.46 2.38
CA ILE A 163 -7.24 15.58 1.58
C ILE A 163 -7.59 15.57 0.09
N LEU A 164 -8.34 14.56 -0.37
CA LEU A 164 -8.65 14.38 -1.79
C LEU A 164 -9.50 15.51 -2.38
N LYS A 165 -10.31 16.19 -1.57
CA LYS A 165 -11.11 17.34 -2.04
C LYS A 165 -10.28 18.57 -2.38
N GLU A 166 -9.12 18.72 -1.80
CA GLU A 166 -8.22 19.85 -2.04
C GLU A 166 -7.23 19.58 -3.18
N LEU A 167 -7.15 18.31 -3.66
CA LEU A 167 -6.19 17.89 -4.67
C LEU A 167 -6.81 17.89 -6.06
N ASP A 168 -6.17 18.58 -7.01
CA ASP A 168 -6.50 18.55 -8.43
C ASP A 168 -5.20 18.55 -9.26
N HIS A 169 -4.74 17.38 -9.67
CA HIS A 169 -3.51 17.21 -10.45
C HIS A 169 -3.63 15.98 -11.37
N LYS A 170 -3.04 16.06 -12.56
CA LYS A 170 -3.10 14.98 -13.57
C LYS A 170 -2.60 13.62 -13.05
N ASN A 171 -1.65 13.60 -12.13
CA ASN A 171 -1.03 12.37 -11.58
C ASN A 171 -1.58 11.99 -10.19
N ILE A 172 -2.69 12.58 -9.76
CA ILE A 172 -3.39 12.22 -8.53
C ILE A 172 -4.77 11.70 -8.87
N LEU A 173 -5.17 10.58 -8.26
CA LEU A 173 -6.49 9.99 -8.45
C LEU A 173 -7.56 10.97 -7.97
N LYS A 174 -8.46 11.36 -8.86
CA LYS A 174 -9.47 12.38 -8.59
C LYS A 174 -10.69 11.81 -7.86
N LEU A 175 -11.00 12.37 -6.69
CA LEU A 175 -12.27 12.16 -6.02
C LEU A 175 -13.33 13.03 -6.69
N LEU A 176 -14.33 12.41 -7.31
CA LEU A 176 -15.39 13.11 -8.01
C LEU A 176 -16.48 13.58 -7.04
N GLU A 177 -17.00 12.67 -6.23
CA GLU A 177 -18.00 12.97 -5.20
C GLU A 177 -18.07 11.89 -4.10
N VAL A 178 -18.94 12.11 -3.12
CA VAL A 178 -19.29 11.15 -2.07
C VAL A 178 -20.78 10.86 -2.17
N VAL A 179 -21.16 9.59 -2.23
CA VAL A 179 -22.56 9.15 -2.32
C VAL A 179 -22.94 8.19 -1.22
N VAL A 180 -24.22 8.07 -0.94
CA VAL A 180 -24.76 7.21 0.12
C VAL A 180 -25.81 6.25 -0.42
N SER A 181 -25.86 5.03 0.15
CA SER A 181 -26.92 4.07 -0.14
C SER A 181 -28.26 4.49 0.46
N GLU A 182 -29.34 3.82 0.05
CA GLU A 182 -30.60 3.87 0.78
C GLU A 182 -30.40 3.34 2.23
N PRO A 183 -31.24 3.80 3.18
CA PRO A 183 -31.19 3.29 4.55
C PRO A 183 -31.38 1.78 4.59
N LYS A 184 -30.55 1.07 5.36
CA LYS A 184 -30.71 -0.36 5.56
C LYS A 184 -32.00 -0.63 6.36
N LYS A 185 -32.80 -1.59 5.93
CA LYS A 185 -34.05 -2.01 6.59
C LYS A 185 -33.77 -2.89 7.81
N GLU A 186 -33.03 -2.41 8.78
CA GLU A 186 -32.79 -3.13 10.03
C GLU A 186 -33.85 -2.76 11.08
N LYS A 187 -34.36 -3.77 11.79
CA LYS A 187 -35.48 -3.63 12.75
C LYS A 187 -35.11 -2.84 14.01
N LYS A 188 -33.83 -2.67 14.35
CA LYS A 188 -33.33 -1.85 15.46
C LYS A 188 -32.01 -1.20 15.05
N ILE A 189 -32.01 0.12 14.94
CA ILE A 189 -30.81 0.94 14.76
C ILE A 189 -30.38 1.36 16.15
N GLU A 190 -29.17 1.00 16.58
CA GLU A 190 -28.60 1.55 17.81
C GLU A 190 -28.32 3.04 17.62
N GLU A 191 -28.63 3.87 18.62
CA GLU A 191 -28.35 5.31 18.58
C GLU A 191 -26.87 5.55 18.24
N GLY A 192 -26.63 6.42 17.25
CA GLY A 192 -25.27 6.77 16.81
C GLY A 192 -24.69 5.89 15.67
N LYS A 193 -25.34 4.79 15.26
CA LYS A 193 -24.87 4.01 14.11
C LYS A 193 -25.36 4.57 12.78
N ILE A 194 -24.44 4.62 11.80
CA ILE A 194 -24.75 5.03 10.43
C ILE A 194 -25.52 3.90 9.75
N ASN A 195 -26.77 4.18 9.36
CA ASN A 195 -27.68 3.22 8.71
C ASN A 195 -27.55 3.21 7.17
N ARG A 196 -26.50 3.79 6.63
CA ARG A 196 -26.25 3.87 5.18
C ARG A 196 -24.82 3.54 4.88
N ASP A 197 -24.58 2.88 3.75
CA ASP A 197 -23.22 2.72 3.26
C ASP A 197 -22.78 3.99 2.55
N VAL A 198 -21.54 4.40 2.78
CA VAL A 198 -20.92 5.57 2.15
C VAL A 198 -19.94 5.11 1.11
N TYR A 199 -19.97 5.74 -0.06
CA TYR A 199 -19.08 5.44 -1.17
C TYR A 199 -18.35 6.69 -1.62
N LEU A 200 -17.05 6.55 -1.85
CA LEU A 200 -16.23 7.54 -2.54
C LEU A 200 -16.27 7.22 -4.03
N VAL A 201 -16.59 8.21 -4.85
CA VAL A 201 -16.65 8.07 -6.30
C VAL A 201 -15.37 8.64 -6.90
N PHE A 202 -14.59 7.79 -7.55
CA PHE A 202 -13.36 8.15 -8.24
C PHE A 202 -13.49 7.98 -9.75
N GLU A 203 -12.64 8.67 -10.50
CA GLU A 203 -12.37 8.29 -11.88
C GLU A 203 -11.92 6.83 -11.95
N TYR A 204 -12.27 6.14 -13.03
CA TYR A 204 -11.92 4.71 -13.16
C TYR A 204 -10.55 4.56 -13.79
N MET A 205 -9.75 3.70 -13.18
CA MET A 205 -8.43 3.30 -13.66
C MET A 205 -8.47 1.80 -13.93
N GLU A 206 -8.01 1.36 -15.09
CA GLU A 206 -8.15 -0.01 -15.56
C GLU A 206 -7.20 -0.98 -14.85
N GLN A 207 -6.05 -0.48 -14.36
CA GLN A 207 -5.00 -1.35 -13.81
C GLN A 207 -4.25 -0.68 -12.66
N ASP A 208 -3.56 -1.50 -11.88
CA ASP A 208 -2.51 -1.08 -10.96
C ASP A 208 -1.13 -1.59 -11.40
N LEU A 209 -0.09 -0.82 -11.12
CA LEU A 209 1.29 -1.14 -11.50
C LEU A 209 1.77 -2.46 -10.87
N GLY A 210 1.31 -2.79 -9.65
CA GLY A 210 1.67 -4.02 -8.97
C GLY A 210 1.20 -5.26 -9.73
N THR A 211 -0.05 -5.24 -10.25
CA THR A 211 -0.58 -6.30 -11.09
C THR A 211 0.18 -6.41 -12.41
N ILE A 212 0.51 -5.28 -13.04
CA ILE A 212 1.29 -5.25 -14.29
C ILE A 212 2.65 -5.94 -14.09
N LEU A 213 3.36 -5.59 -13.01
CA LEU A 213 4.65 -6.19 -12.68
C LEU A 213 4.55 -7.70 -12.40
N GLN A 214 3.52 -8.16 -11.71
CA GLN A 214 3.28 -9.59 -11.44
C GLN A 214 2.92 -10.38 -12.71
N ARG A 215 2.24 -9.77 -13.65
CA ARG A 215 1.94 -10.36 -14.97
C ARG A 215 3.16 -10.40 -15.90
N LYS A 216 4.30 -9.90 -15.44
CA LYS A 216 5.57 -9.85 -16.18
C LYS A 216 5.46 -9.10 -17.51
N ILE A 217 4.61 -8.07 -17.56
CA ILE A 217 4.58 -7.14 -18.69
C ILE A 217 5.87 -6.33 -18.63
N ASP A 218 6.66 -6.37 -19.70
CA ASP A 218 7.94 -5.72 -19.75
C ASP A 218 7.81 -4.27 -20.21
N PHE A 219 8.49 -3.39 -19.47
CA PHE A 219 8.71 -2.01 -19.85
C PHE A 219 10.18 -1.83 -20.24
N ASP A 220 10.45 -1.17 -21.34
CA ASP A 220 11.79 -0.70 -21.66
C ASP A 220 12.21 0.50 -20.81
N LEU A 221 13.45 0.92 -20.90
CA LEU A 221 13.97 2.01 -20.06
C LEU A 221 13.28 3.35 -20.36
N SER A 222 12.83 3.60 -21.61
CA SER A 222 12.14 4.84 -21.97
C SER A 222 10.75 4.91 -21.35
N GLN A 223 10.07 3.78 -21.28
CA GLN A 223 8.75 3.61 -20.64
C GLN A 223 8.86 3.66 -19.12
N ILE A 224 9.91 3.06 -18.51
CA ILE A 224 10.20 3.19 -17.09
C ILE A 224 10.43 4.65 -16.71
N LYS A 225 11.16 5.42 -17.51
CA LYS A 225 11.37 6.85 -17.30
C LYS A 225 10.05 7.63 -17.34
N TYR A 226 9.14 7.29 -18.25
CA TYR A 226 7.83 7.91 -18.32
C TYR A 226 7.02 7.65 -17.04
N ILE A 227 6.92 6.38 -16.62
CA ILE A 227 6.23 6.02 -15.38
C ILE A 227 6.83 6.77 -14.20
N PHE A 228 8.15 6.73 -14.08
CA PHE A 228 8.87 7.36 -12.98
C PHE A 228 8.69 8.88 -12.95
N HIS A 229 8.80 9.55 -14.11
CA HIS A 229 8.61 10.99 -14.23
C HIS A 229 7.20 11.43 -13.79
N GLU A 230 6.16 10.75 -14.25
CA GLU A 230 4.78 11.06 -13.88
C GLU A 230 4.54 10.86 -12.36
N LEU A 231 5.16 9.85 -11.76
CA LEU A 231 5.14 9.63 -10.31
C LEU A 231 5.85 10.74 -9.55
N VAL A 232 7.02 11.20 -10.03
CA VAL A 232 7.75 12.32 -9.42
C VAL A 232 6.91 13.59 -9.45
N LEU A 233 6.23 13.90 -10.57
CA LEU A 233 5.34 15.07 -10.67
C LEU A 233 4.17 14.99 -9.69
N GLY A 234 3.49 13.84 -9.61
CA GLY A 234 2.40 13.63 -8.67
C GLY A 234 2.84 13.77 -7.21
N LEU A 235 3.98 13.15 -6.87
CA LEU A 235 4.52 13.22 -5.52
C LEU A 235 5.00 14.63 -5.14
N LYS A 236 5.61 15.35 -6.09
CA LYS A 236 6.02 16.75 -5.92
C LYS A 236 4.80 17.61 -5.60
N TYR A 237 3.71 17.47 -6.35
CA TYR A 237 2.47 18.18 -6.09
C TYR A 237 1.92 17.91 -4.67
N LEU A 238 1.96 16.65 -4.20
CA LEU A 238 1.56 16.33 -2.82
C LEU A 238 2.42 17.04 -1.78
N HIS A 239 3.75 16.98 -1.95
CA HIS A 239 4.68 17.56 -1.00
C HIS A 239 4.60 19.11 -0.97
N GLU A 240 4.38 19.77 -2.12
CA GLU A 240 4.13 21.21 -2.22
C GLU A 240 2.83 21.63 -1.52
N ASN A 241 1.82 20.74 -1.49
CA ASN A 241 0.58 20.95 -0.75
C ASN A 241 0.67 20.44 0.71
N ASN A 242 1.87 20.20 1.22
CA ASN A 242 2.13 19.72 2.58
C ASN A 242 1.44 18.38 2.91
N ILE A 243 1.40 17.46 1.97
CA ILE A 243 0.80 16.13 2.14
C ILE A 243 1.88 15.07 2.01
N LEU A 244 2.00 14.20 3.03
CA LEU A 244 2.74 12.94 3.00
C LEU A 244 1.80 11.84 2.55
N HIS A 245 2.20 11.04 1.57
CA HIS A 245 1.40 9.90 1.11
C HIS A 245 1.48 8.72 2.09
N ARG A 246 2.69 8.32 2.49
CA ARG A 246 3.01 7.32 3.52
C ARG A 246 2.61 5.88 3.20
N ASP A 247 2.17 5.57 1.98
CA ASP A 247 1.94 4.20 1.50
C ASP A 247 2.18 4.08 -0.01
N LEU A 248 3.26 4.70 -0.51
CA LEU A 248 3.67 4.53 -1.91
C LEU A 248 4.15 3.09 -2.14
N LYS A 249 3.50 2.42 -3.08
CA LYS A 249 3.80 1.06 -3.53
C LYS A 249 3.16 0.83 -4.90
N PRO A 250 3.60 -0.15 -5.69
CA PRO A 250 3.04 -0.40 -7.03
C PRO A 250 1.52 -0.61 -7.06
N LEU A 251 0.92 -1.18 -6.02
CA LEU A 251 -0.54 -1.38 -5.94
C LEU A 251 -1.34 -0.08 -5.80
N ASN A 252 -0.71 1.01 -5.34
CA ASN A 252 -1.32 2.33 -5.20
C ASN A 252 -1.01 3.25 -6.37
N ILE A 253 -0.35 2.73 -7.41
CA ILE A 253 -0.07 3.43 -8.67
C ILE A 253 -0.99 2.86 -9.74
N LEU A 254 -1.86 3.71 -10.26
CA LEU A 254 -2.94 3.32 -11.14
C LEU A 254 -2.68 3.82 -12.56
N LEU A 255 -3.09 3.04 -13.54
CA LEU A 255 -2.99 3.34 -14.96
C LEU A 255 -4.35 3.20 -15.62
N ASN A 256 -4.70 4.16 -16.48
CA ASN A 256 -5.90 4.04 -17.31
C ASN A 256 -5.58 3.58 -18.74
N ALA A 257 -6.61 3.38 -19.54
CA ALA A 257 -6.49 2.93 -20.93
C ALA A 257 -5.70 3.89 -21.85
N LYS A 258 -5.46 5.14 -21.40
CA LYS A 258 -4.63 6.14 -22.09
C LYS A 258 -3.20 6.17 -21.56
N ASN A 259 -2.83 5.24 -20.70
CA ASN A 259 -1.55 5.21 -19.99
C ASN A 259 -1.30 6.47 -19.11
N GLU A 260 -2.35 7.17 -18.68
CA GLU A 260 -2.24 8.19 -17.66
C GLU A 260 -1.96 7.52 -16.31
N ILE A 261 -0.96 8.03 -15.59
CA ILE A 261 -0.47 7.46 -14.35
C ILE A 261 -0.92 8.33 -13.19
N LYS A 262 -1.53 7.71 -12.17
CA LYS A 262 -2.05 8.40 -11.01
C LYS A 262 -1.69 7.70 -9.71
N ILE A 263 -1.32 8.49 -8.71
CA ILE A 263 -1.13 8.05 -7.34
C ILE A 263 -2.52 7.97 -6.67
N GLY A 264 -2.83 6.83 -6.08
CA GLY A 264 -4.09 6.54 -5.39
C GLY A 264 -3.89 6.06 -3.95
N ASP A 265 -4.98 5.80 -3.26
CA ASP A 265 -5.10 5.32 -1.88
C ASP A 265 -4.46 6.23 -0.81
N PHE A 266 -5.18 7.28 -0.45
CA PHE A 266 -4.79 8.28 0.55
C PHE A 266 -5.19 7.91 1.99
N GLY A 267 -5.57 6.66 2.25
CA GLY A 267 -6.03 6.20 3.57
C GLY A 267 -5.01 6.39 4.69
N LEU A 268 -3.71 6.38 4.37
CA LEU A 268 -2.61 6.66 5.30
C LEU A 268 -2.04 8.07 5.17
N ALA A 269 -2.50 8.90 4.24
CA ALA A 269 -1.96 10.23 4.01
C ALA A 269 -2.13 11.16 5.23
N ARG A 270 -1.21 12.13 5.35
CA ARG A 270 -1.22 13.15 6.43
C ARG A 270 -0.79 14.51 5.90
N ILE A 271 -1.48 15.52 6.41
CA ILE A 271 -1.00 16.90 6.29
C ILE A 271 0.18 17.06 7.25
N PHE A 272 1.30 17.56 6.77
CA PHE A 272 2.45 17.89 7.58
C PHE A 272 2.63 19.41 7.69
N SER A 273 3.24 19.85 8.76
CA SER A 273 3.54 21.28 8.96
C SER A 273 5.05 21.49 8.87
N ASN A 274 5.49 22.48 8.11
CA ASN A 274 6.89 22.89 8.07
C ASN A 274 7.26 23.83 9.23
N SER A 275 6.35 24.08 10.19
CA SER A 275 6.61 24.95 11.33
C SER A 275 7.64 24.31 12.27
N PRO A 276 8.77 24.98 12.54
CA PRO A 276 9.81 24.44 13.43
C PRO A 276 9.36 24.32 14.90
N ASN A 277 8.27 25.00 15.27
CA ASN A 277 7.78 25.06 16.65
C ASN A 277 6.74 23.95 16.98
N VAL A 278 6.37 23.12 16.01
CA VAL A 278 5.41 22.03 16.24
C VAL A 278 6.18 20.71 16.30
N LYS A 279 6.28 20.14 17.50
CA LYS A 279 6.79 18.77 17.66
C LYS A 279 5.86 17.81 16.90
N LYS A 280 6.35 17.23 15.82
CA LYS A 280 5.60 16.33 14.95
C LYS A 280 5.81 14.91 15.46
N ILE A 281 4.80 14.36 16.12
CA ILE A 281 4.82 12.94 16.50
C ILE A 281 3.89 12.22 15.53
N TYR A 282 4.48 11.52 14.56
CA TYR A 282 3.75 10.68 13.63
C TYR A 282 3.89 9.22 14.04
N THR A 283 2.90 8.40 13.71
CA THR A 283 3.03 6.94 13.82
C THR A 283 4.11 6.45 12.85
N ASN A 284 5.08 5.71 13.33
CA ASN A 284 6.15 5.10 12.53
C ASN A 284 5.74 3.76 11.90
N GLN A 285 4.69 3.09 12.40
CA GLN A 285 4.12 1.86 11.83
C GLN A 285 3.19 2.16 10.64
N VAL A 286 3.69 2.92 9.69
CA VAL A 286 3.04 3.25 8.42
C VAL A 286 3.87 2.72 7.27
N VAL A 287 3.33 2.73 6.07
CA VAL A 287 3.93 2.19 4.84
C VAL A 287 3.97 0.65 4.85
N THR A 288 3.69 0.05 3.74
CA THR A 288 3.91 -1.39 3.51
C THR A 288 5.39 -1.70 3.75
N VAL A 289 5.70 -2.66 4.60
CA VAL A 289 7.03 -2.87 5.18
C VAL A 289 8.15 -2.91 4.11
N CYS A 290 7.89 -3.53 2.95
CA CYS A 290 8.83 -3.63 1.82
C CYS A 290 9.27 -2.29 1.21
N TYR A 291 8.50 -1.21 1.41
CA TYR A 291 8.76 0.13 0.88
C TYR A 291 9.06 1.14 1.98
N ARG A 292 9.16 0.68 3.24
CA ARG A 292 9.35 1.54 4.40
C ARG A 292 10.79 2.03 4.49
N ALA A 293 10.95 3.33 4.69
CA ALA A 293 12.26 3.98 4.82
C ALA A 293 12.99 3.54 6.10
N PRO A 294 14.33 3.50 6.10
CA PRO A 294 15.13 3.04 7.23
C PRO A 294 14.88 3.83 8.51
N GLU A 295 14.66 5.15 8.42
CA GLU A 295 14.33 5.99 9.58
C GLU A 295 13.04 5.53 10.30
N LEU A 296 12.03 5.09 9.55
CA LEU A 296 10.79 4.56 10.13
C LEU A 296 11.01 3.22 10.82
N LEU A 297 11.82 2.34 10.24
CA LEU A 297 12.18 1.05 10.83
C LEU A 297 12.99 1.24 12.12
N LEU A 298 13.88 2.25 12.13
CA LEU A 298 14.66 2.63 13.30
C LEU A 298 13.85 3.36 14.37
N GLY A 299 12.56 3.63 14.12
CA GLY A 299 11.63 4.15 15.12
C GLY A 299 11.52 5.68 15.15
N GLU A 300 12.01 6.40 14.12
CA GLU A 300 11.83 7.85 14.00
C GLU A 300 10.35 8.23 13.92
N THR A 301 9.96 9.20 14.68
CA THR A 301 8.59 9.73 14.72
C THR A 301 8.46 11.13 14.15
N ASN A 302 9.59 11.86 14.01
CA ASN A 302 9.65 13.20 13.43
C ASN A 302 10.24 13.15 12.01
N TYR A 303 9.63 12.37 11.14
CA TYR A 303 10.09 12.17 9.77
C TYR A 303 9.51 13.22 8.80
N SER A 304 10.14 13.33 7.63
CA SER A 304 9.80 14.32 6.60
C SER A 304 9.27 13.65 5.31
N THR A 305 9.12 14.44 4.26
CA THR A 305 8.75 13.99 2.90
C THR A 305 9.74 12.98 2.30
N LYS A 306 10.92 12.84 2.89
CA LYS A 306 11.98 11.94 2.43
C LYS A 306 11.61 10.45 2.51
N ILE A 307 10.63 10.08 3.36
CA ILE A 307 10.11 8.70 3.42
C ILE A 307 9.42 8.28 2.12
N ASP A 308 8.68 9.20 1.48
CA ASP A 308 8.00 8.92 0.22
C ASP A 308 9.00 8.82 -0.94
N ILE A 309 10.12 9.59 -0.88
CA ILE A 309 11.21 9.49 -1.87
C ILE A 309 11.91 8.13 -1.79
N TRP A 310 12.12 7.60 -0.58
CA TRP A 310 12.63 6.24 -0.39
C TRP A 310 11.71 5.20 -1.05
N SER A 311 10.41 5.27 -0.76
CA SER A 311 9.42 4.36 -1.36
C SER A 311 9.42 4.44 -2.88
N LEU A 312 9.53 5.66 -3.43
CA LEU A 312 9.64 5.88 -4.88
C LEU A 312 10.94 5.28 -5.46
N GLY A 313 12.06 5.35 -4.71
CA GLY A 313 13.33 4.69 -5.06
C GLY A 313 13.21 3.17 -5.12
N CYS A 314 12.49 2.57 -4.17
CA CYS A 314 12.17 1.14 -4.19
C CYS A 314 11.35 0.76 -5.43
N ILE A 315 10.35 1.59 -5.78
CA ILE A 315 9.51 1.37 -6.97
C ILE A 315 10.34 1.48 -8.26
N LEU A 316 11.23 2.46 -8.36
CA LEU A 316 12.13 2.59 -9.53
C LEU A 316 13.01 1.35 -9.69
N LEU A 317 13.63 0.89 -8.61
CA LEU A 317 14.48 -0.31 -8.65
C LEU A 317 13.66 -1.57 -8.98
N GLU A 318 12.43 -1.66 -8.49
CA GLU A 318 11.50 -2.76 -8.83
C GLU A 318 11.08 -2.73 -10.31
N LEU A 319 10.81 -1.55 -10.88
CA LEU A 319 10.54 -1.37 -12.32
C LEU A 319 11.73 -1.85 -13.16
N LEU A 320 12.95 -1.51 -12.77
CA LEU A 320 14.17 -1.89 -13.47
C LEU A 320 14.45 -3.39 -13.34
N THR A 321 14.41 -3.94 -12.13
CA THR A 321 14.85 -5.32 -11.86
C THR A 321 13.75 -6.37 -11.98
N ARG A 322 12.48 -5.96 -12.04
CA ARG A 322 11.29 -6.83 -12.00
C ARG A 322 11.18 -7.66 -10.73
N LYS A 323 11.80 -7.20 -9.65
CA LYS A 323 11.80 -7.87 -8.35
C LYS A 323 11.55 -6.84 -7.27
N THR A 324 10.66 -7.14 -6.32
CA THR A 324 10.47 -6.33 -5.14
C THR A 324 11.80 -6.16 -4.42
N THR A 325 12.21 -4.91 -4.19
CA THR A 325 13.56 -4.56 -3.71
C THR A 325 13.86 -5.20 -2.37
N PHE A 326 12.94 -5.11 -1.42
CA PHE A 326 13.07 -5.64 -0.06
C PHE A 326 11.89 -6.58 0.25
N SER A 327 11.92 -7.81 -0.28
CA SER A 327 10.79 -8.76 -0.34
C SER A 327 10.53 -9.54 0.96
N TYR A 328 10.58 -8.89 2.12
CA TYR A 328 10.28 -9.49 3.41
C TYR A 328 9.07 -8.83 4.08
N ASN A 329 8.35 -9.59 4.93
CA ASN A 329 7.19 -9.11 5.68
C ASN A 329 7.53 -8.68 7.11
N GLU A 330 8.70 -9.02 7.61
CA GLU A 330 9.20 -8.71 8.94
C GLU A 330 10.13 -7.48 8.89
N GLU A 331 9.91 -6.49 9.74
CA GLU A 331 10.68 -5.23 9.78
C GLU A 331 12.17 -5.45 9.92
N LYS A 332 12.58 -6.39 10.78
CA LYS A 332 13.99 -6.73 10.98
C LYS A 332 14.65 -7.28 9.72
N LEU A 333 13.97 -8.19 9.00
CA LEU A 333 14.52 -8.77 7.77
C LEU A 333 14.58 -7.72 6.65
N VAL A 334 13.58 -6.82 6.57
CA VAL A 334 13.62 -5.69 5.64
C VAL A 334 14.80 -4.78 5.97
N PHE A 335 15.00 -4.41 7.24
CA PHE A 335 16.12 -3.56 7.64
C PHE A 335 17.49 -4.21 7.33
N LEU A 336 17.66 -5.50 7.62
CA LEU A 336 18.88 -6.22 7.28
C LEU A 336 19.10 -6.25 5.76
N SER A 337 18.06 -6.41 4.95
CA SER A 337 18.18 -6.38 3.49
C SER A 337 18.50 -4.96 2.97
N ILE A 338 18.02 -3.92 3.65
CA ILE A 338 18.44 -2.53 3.37
C ILE A 338 19.93 -2.38 3.66
N CYS A 339 20.43 -2.83 4.80
CA CYS A 339 21.84 -2.78 5.13
C CYS A 339 22.70 -3.58 4.13
N GLU A 340 22.19 -4.71 3.64
CA GLU A 340 22.89 -5.52 2.62
C GLU A 340 23.04 -4.80 1.28
N LEU A 341 22.02 -4.03 0.87
CA LEU A 341 22.02 -3.30 -0.41
C LEU A 341 22.66 -1.91 -0.31
N CYS A 342 22.25 -1.15 0.72
CA CYS A 342 22.59 0.28 0.83
C CYS A 342 23.78 0.56 1.75
N GLY A 343 24.23 -0.45 2.50
CA GLY A 343 25.26 -0.32 3.54
C GLY A 343 24.66 -0.19 4.94
N THR A 344 25.50 -0.35 5.97
CA THR A 344 25.10 -0.21 7.36
C THR A 344 25.11 1.25 7.79
N PRO A 345 24.03 1.78 8.40
CA PRO A 345 24.04 3.13 8.93
C PRO A 345 24.93 3.21 10.18
N ASN A 346 25.73 4.27 10.27
CA ASN A 346 26.60 4.60 11.38
C ASN A 346 26.76 6.11 11.50
N GLU A 347 27.41 6.60 12.56
CA GLU A 347 27.57 8.04 12.80
C GLU A 347 28.34 8.81 11.69
N LYS A 348 29.09 8.10 10.84
CA LYS A 348 29.82 8.76 9.72
C LYS A 348 28.93 9.04 8.52
N ASN A 349 27.99 8.10 8.21
CA ASN A 349 27.11 8.21 7.05
C ASN A 349 25.69 8.65 7.40
N TRP A 350 25.36 8.71 8.70
CA TRP A 350 24.10 9.22 9.21
C TRP A 350 24.26 9.72 10.67
N PRO A 351 24.61 11.00 10.87
CA PRO A 351 24.76 11.58 12.20
C PRO A 351 23.52 11.38 13.06
N HIS A 352 23.71 11.08 14.35
CA HIS A 352 22.66 10.81 15.36
C HIS A 352 21.82 9.57 15.11
N VAL A 353 22.19 8.71 14.19
CA VAL A 353 21.44 7.46 13.92
C VAL A 353 21.41 6.52 15.12
N THR A 354 22.47 6.54 15.93
CA THR A 354 22.59 5.73 17.17
C THR A 354 21.59 6.13 18.25
N GLU A 355 21.03 7.34 18.20
CA GLU A 355 20.00 7.82 19.13
C GLU A 355 18.60 7.29 18.78
N LEU A 356 18.41 6.69 17.60
CA LEU A 356 17.12 6.18 17.18
C LEU A 356 16.73 4.93 17.98
N LYS A 357 15.48 4.89 18.42
CA LYS A 357 14.91 3.91 19.37
C LYS A 357 15.26 2.45 19.08
N ASN A 358 15.24 2.05 17.81
CA ASN A 358 15.41 0.66 17.41
C ASN A 358 16.81 0.37 16.87
N TYR A 359 17.76 1.31 16.95
CA TYR A 359 19.09 1.17 16.38
C TYR A 359 19.80 -0.09 16.89
N ASP A 360 20.02 -0.22 18.19
CA ASP A 360 20.76 -1.34 18.79
C ASP A 360 20.13 -2.70 18.51
N SER A 361 18.80 -2.74 18.34
CA SER A 361 18.07 -3.99 18.12
C SER A 361 18.08 -4.47 16.67
N LEU A 362 18.29 -3.56 15.72
CA LEU A 362 18.19 -3.84 14.29
C LEU A 362 19.52 -3.85 13.56
N ILE A 363 20.54 -3.14 14.10
CA ILE A 363 21.82 -3.00 13.40
C ILE A 363 22.54 -4.36 13.26
N PRO A 364 23.05 -4.72 12.07
CA PRO A 364 23.81 -5.94 11.90
C PRO A 364 25.15 -5.84 12.62
N LYS A 365 25.66 -6.99 13.12
CA LYS A 365 26.97 -7.06 13.79
C LYS A 365 28.14 -6.71 12.86
N GLU A 366 28.00 -7.05 11.57
CA GLU A 366 29.00 -6.78 10.55
C GLU A 366 28.62 -5.52 9.77
N GLU A 367 29.56 -4.59 9.65
CA GLU A 367 29.39 -3.42 8.81
C GLU A 367 29.37 -3.81 7.32
N LYS A 368 28.37 -3.36 6.60
CA LYS A 368 28.20 -3.59 5.16
C LYS A 368 28.46 -2.29 4.40
N THR A 369 29.08 -2.42 3.23
CA THR A 369 29.20 -1.32 2.26
C THR A 369 28.11 -1.39 1.22
N SER A 370 27.74 -0.23 0.62
CA SER A 370 26.71 -0.20 -0.42
C SER A 370 27.07 -1.07 -1.62
N LYS A 371 26.12 -1.88 -2.04
CA LYS A 371 26.19 -2.75 -3.23
C LYS A 371 25.48 -2.16 -4.44
N ILE A 372 25.04 -0.89 -4.40
CA ILE A 372 24.47 -0.21 -5.56
C ILE A 372 25.62 0.21 -6.50
N ASN A 373 26.07 -0.73 -7.31
CA ASN A 373 27.20 -0.57 -8.24
C ASN A 373 27.08 -1.54 -9.43
N LYS A 374 27.97 -1.41 -10.42
CA LYS A 374 27.98 -2.26 -11.62
C LYS A 374 28.26 -3.74 -11.36
N THR A 375 28.91 -4.07 -10.28
CA THR A 375 29.15 -5.48 -9.91
C THR A 375 27.83 -6.18 -9.57
N THR A 376 26.97 -5.50 -8.81
CA THR A 376 25.65 -6.04 -8.41
C THR A 376 24.61 -5.88 -9.53
N PHE A 377 24.70 -4.78 -10.29
CA PHE A 377 23.76 -4.41 -11.34
C PHE A 377 24.49 -4.19 -12.68
N PRO A 378 25.06 -5.23 -13.31
CA PRO A 378 25.92 -5.10 -14.50
C PRO A 378 25.17 -4.54 -15.73
N ASN A 379 23.85 -4.69 -15.78
CA ASN A 379 23.02 -4.28 -16.92
C ASN A 379 22.65 -2.78 -16.89
N TYR A 380 22.98 -2.05 -15.83
CA TYR A 380 22.64 -0.61 -15.69
C TYR A 380 23.91 0.22 -15.74
N ASP A 381 23.80 1.36 -16.41
CA ASP A 381 24.91 2.34 -16.49
C ASP A 381 25.05 3.18 -15.21
N ASP A 382 26.10 4.01 -15.18
CA ASP A 382 26.42 4.80 -14.01
C ASP A 382 25.36 5.85 -13.70
N VAL A 383 24.67 6.40 -14.71
CA VAL A 383 23.59 7.40 -14.52
C VAL A 383 22.37 6.77 -13.86
N THR A 384 22.00 5.56 -14.31
CA THR A 384 20.90 4.79 -13.70
C THR A 384 21.23 4.38 -12.25
N LEU A 385 22.47 3.96 -12.00
CA LEU A 385 22.90 3.58 -10.65
C LEU A 385 23.01 4.79 -9.71
N ASP A 386 23.41 5.97 -10.23
CA ASP A 386 23.53 7.19 -9.46
C ASP A 386 22.17 7.67 -8.94
N ILE A 387 21.13 7.72 -9.78
CA ILE A 387 19.80 8.14 -9.32
C ILE A 387 19.25 7.16 -8.27
N ILE A 388 19.41 5.83 -8.44
CA ILE A 388 18.99 4.84 -7.47
C ILE A 388 19.72 5.05 -6.13
N LYS A 389 21.05 5.22 -6.16
CA LYS A 389 21.86 5.45 -4.98
C LYS A 389 21.45 6.69 -4.20
N LYS A 390 21.20 7.79 -4.92
CA LYS A 390 20.74 9.04 -4.31
C LYS A 390 19.36 8.96 -3.67
N MET A 391 18.46 8.17 -4.28
CA MET A 391 17.11 7.95 -3.73
C MET A 391 17.12 6.98 -2.54
N LEU A 392 17.98 5.94 -2.57
CA LEU A 392 18.14 4.96 -1.50
C LEU A 392 19.30 5.32 -0.55
N THR A 393 19.57 6.60 -0.37
CA THR A 393 20.49 7.11 0.65
C THR A 393 19.86 6.93 2.03
N LEU A 394 20.62 6.32 2.96
CA LEU A 394 20.13 5.97 4.30
C LEU A 394 19.77 7.22 5.11
N ASN A 395 20.69 8.19 5.17
CA ASN A 395 20.45 9.46 5.83
C ASN A 395 19.38 10.28 5.08
N PRO A 396 18.19 10.54 5.68
CA PRO A 396 17.12 11.28 5.01
C PRO A 396 17.52 12.71 4.64
N GLU A 397 18.43 13.35 5.39
CA GLU A 397 18.87 14.73 5.10
C GLU A 397 19.72 14.78 3.81
N GLU A 398 20.49 13.75 3.52
CA GLU A 398 21.31 13.64 2.32
C GLU A 398 20.56 13.00 1.13
N ARG A 399 19.39 12.42 1.38
CA ARG A 399 18.57 11.80 0.33
C ARG A 399 18.10 12.85 -0.65
N ILE A 400 18.23 12.58 -1.95
CA ILE A 400 17.86 13.48 -3.06
C ILE A 400 16.45 14.06 -2.90
N THR A 401 16.22 15.27 -3.37
CA THR A 401 14.91 15.93 -3.41
C THR A 401 14.19 15.66 -4.74
N LEU A 402 12.86 15.87 -4.79
CA LEU A 402 12.10 15.71 -6.02
C LEU A 402 12.51 16.70 -7.11
N ASP A 403 12.92 17.92 -6.75
CA ASP A 403 13.44 18.91 -7.69
C ASP A 403 14.78 18.51 -8.31
N GLU A 404 15.64 17.89 -7.52
CA GLU A 404 16.91 17.32 -8.01
C GLU A 404 16.68 16.10 -8.88
N ILE A 405 15.70 15.23 -8.54
CA ILE A 405 15.30 14.08 -9.37
C ILE A 405 14.85 14.55 -10.77
N LEU A 406 14.00 15.58 -10.85
CA LEU A 406 13.51 16.13 -12.13
C LEU A 406 14.64 16.74 -12.97
N LYS A 407 15.70 17.22 -12.35
CA LYS A 407 16.89 17.77 -13.03
C LYS A 407 17.98 16.72 -13.30
N HIS A 408 17.83 15.51 -12.75
CA HIS A 408 18.86 14.50 -12.84
C HIS A 408 19.06 14.03 -14.30
N PRO A 409 20.31 13.74 -14.73
CA PRO A 409 20.62 13.25 -16.08
C PRO A 409 19.75 12.06 -16.49
N PHE A 410 19.39 11.16 -15.59
CA PHE A 410 18.52 10.02 -15.85
C PHE A 410 17.20 10.40 -16.55
N LEU A 411 16.60 11.53 -16.21
CA LEU A 411 15.36 12.03 -16.83
C LEU A 411 15.61 13.06 -17.94
N THR A 412 16.73 13.79 -17.92
CA THR A 412 16.92 14.98 -18.77
C THR A 412 17.77 14.70 -20.01
N SER A 413 18.89 13.98 -19.88
CA SER A 413 19.88 13.84 -20.94
C SER A 413 20.30 12.42 -21.27
N HIS A 414 20.02 11.45 -20.38
CA HIS A 414 20.41 10.05 -20.55
C HIS A 414 19.55 9.33 -21.57
N GLU A 415 20.18 8.60 -22.51
CA GLU A 415 19.47 7.75 -23.48
C GLU A 415 19.11 6.38 -22.90
N PRO A 416 18.02 5.75 -23.36
CA PRO A 416 17.01 6.31 -24.25
C PRO A 416 16.23 7.44 -23.59
N LYS A 417 15.76 8.41 -24.38
CA LYS A 417 14.89 9.46 -23.88
C LYS A 417 13.58 8.87 -23.38
N MET A 418 12.93 9.59 -22.47
CA MET A 418 11.59 9.25 -21.99
C MET A 418 10.60 9.19 -23.15
N CYS A 419 9.77 8.13 -23.21
CA CYS A 419 8.71 7.98 -24.20
C CYS A 419 7.51 8.88 -23.89
N LYS A 420 6.54 8.94 -24.78
CA LYS A 420 5.21 9.54 -24.55
C LYS A 420 4.21 8.48 -24.08
N ALA A 421 3.06 8.94 -23.56
CA ALA A 421 1.97 8.03 -23.15
C ALA A 421 1.50 7.12 -24.27
N GLU A 422 1.52 7.62 -25.52
CA GLU A 422 1.10 6.87 -26.71
C GLU A 422 2.03 5.70 -27.07
N ASP A 423 3.30 5.79 -26.66
CA ASP A 423 4.34 4.79 -26.90
C ASP A 423 4.40 3.70 -25.82
N MET A 424 3.58 3.86 -24.77
CA MET A 424 3.45 2.86 -23.72
C MET A 424 2.73 1.61 -24.24
N PRO A 425 3.00 0.41 -23.68
CA PRO A 425 2.30 -0.81 -24.07
C PRO A 425 0.79 -0.67 -23.90
N LYS A 426 0.02 -1.07 -24.92
CA LYS A 426 -1.42 -1.21 -24.78
C LYS A 426 -1.71 -2.43 -23.95
N ILE A 427 -2.26 -2.22 -22.77
CA ILE A 427 -2.65 -3.29 -21.88
C ILE A 427 -4.15 -3.52 -22.08
N GLU A 428 -4.50 -4.50 -22.91
CA GLU A 428 -5.89 -4.73 -23.35
C GLU A 428 -6.81 -5.26 -22.27
N GLU A 429 -6.27 -5.97 -21.28
CA GLU A 429 -7.08 -6.55 -20.21
C GLU A 429 -7.12 -5.66 -18.96
N GLU A 430 -8.34 -5.29 -18.59
CA GLU A 430 -8.63 -4.66 -17.32
C GLU A 430 -8.39 -5.62 -16.17
N MET A 431 -7.35 -5.39 -15.37
CA MET A 431 -6.98 -6.27 -14.27
C MET A 431 -6.41 -5.50 -13.08
N HIS A 432 -7.01 -5.69 -11.92
CA HIS A 432 -6.50 -5.21 -10.64
C HIS A 432 -6.01 -6.36 -9.76
N TRP A 433 -5.06 -6.08 -8.88
CA TRP A 433 -4.43 -7.05 -7.98
C TRP A 433 -5.40 -8.01 -7.29
N TYR A 434 -6.53 -7.50 -6.82
CA TYR A 434 -7.52 -8.34 -6.15
C TYR A 434 -8.08 -9.42 -7.09
N ARG A 435 -8.48 -9.06 -8.31
CA ARG A 435 -8.98 -10.02 -9.31
C ARG A 435 -7.89 -10.98 -9.74
N TYR A 436 -6.70 -10.47 -10.06
CA TYR A 436 -5.55 -11.30 -10.42
C TYR A 436 -5.27 -12.37 -9.36
N ARG A 437 -5.22 -11.97 -8.08
CA ARG A 437 -4.98 -12.90 -6.97
C ARG A 437 -6.09 -13.94 -6.81
N GLU A 438 -7.34 -13.58 -6.98
CA GLU A 438 -8.46 -14.52 -6.93
C GLU A 438 -8.45 -15.51 -8.10
N GLU A 439 -8.04 -15.06 -9.29
CA GLU A 439 -7.87 -15.94 -10.46
C GLU A 439 -6.71 -16.91 -10.28
N MET A 440 -5.57 -16.43 -9.78
CA MET A 440 -4.42 -17.28 -9.47
C MET A 440 -4.77 -18.37 -8.45
N LYS A 441 -5.47 -18.02 -7.39
CA LYS A 441 -5.95 -19.01 -6.40
C LYS A 441 -6.88 -20.05 -7.02
N LYS A 442 -7.77 -19.64 -7.91
CA LYS A 442 -8.66 -20.59 -8.63
C LYS A 442 -7.85 -21.55 -9.49
N MET A 443 -6.86 -21.04 -10.23
CA MET A 443 -5.97 -21.87 -11.06
C MET A 443 -5.15 -22.86 -10.20
N GLU A 444 -4.60 -22.43 -9.08
CA GLU A 444 -3.88 -23.30 -8.15
C GLU A 444 -4.76 -24.43 -7.62
N ILE A 445 -6.00 -24.11 -7.19
CA ILE A 445 -6.96 -25.11 -6.73
C ILE A 445 -7.32 -26.11 -7.85
N GLU A 446 -7.46 -25.63 -9.07
CA GLU A 446 -7.80 -26.47 -10.21
C GLU A 446 -6.63 -27.39 -10.61
N GLN A 447 -5.40 -26.88 -10.59
CA GLN A 447 -4.19 -27.68 -10.78
C GLN A 447 -4.05 -28.77 -9.70
N GLN A 448 -4.29 -28.45 -8.42
CA GLN A 448 -4.26 -29.42 -7.35
C GLN A 448 -5.32 -30.53 -7.54
N LYS A 449 -6.55 -30.17 -7.93
CA LYS A 449 -7.60 -31.14 -8.25
C LYS A 449 -7.22 -32.09 -9.40
N GLN A 450 -6.57 -31.56 -10.44
CA GLN A 450 -6.09 -32.36 -11.56
C GLN A 450 -4.96 -33.33 -11.16
N ILE A 451 -4.05 -32.91 -10.28
CA ILE A 451 -2.96 -33.76 -9.74
C ILE A 451 -3.57 -34.89 -8.90
N ILE A 452 -4.53 -34.57 -8.01
CA ILE A 452 -5.23 -35.58 -7.17
C ILE A 452 -6.02 -36.54 -8.04
N GLY A 453 -6.77 -36.05 -9.04
CA GLY A 453 -7.54 -36.89 -9.95
C GLY A 453 -6.66 -37.84 -10.76
N LYS A 454 -5.47 -37.40 -11.22
CA LYS A 454 -4.48 -38.26 -11.89
C LYS A 454 -3.89 -39.30 -10.96
N SER A 455 -3.63 -38.99 -9.70
CA SER A 455 -3.14 -39.90 -8.67
C SER A 455 -4.18 -41.00 -8.38
N ASP A 456 -5.46 -40.63 -8.24
CA ASP A 456 -6.55 -41.59 -8.00
C ASP A 456 -6.83 -42.49 -9.21
N TYR A 457 -6.70 -41.96 -10.43
CA TYR A 457 -6.80 -42.72 -11.66
C TYR A 457 -5.67 -43.75 -11.77
N ASN A 458 -4.45 -43.41 -11.47
CA ASN A 458 -3.31 -44.31 -11.48
C ASN A 458 -3.45 -45.41 -10.40
N ARG A 459 -3.88 -45.05 -9.19
CA ARG A 459 -4.16 -46.01 -8.10
C ARG A 459 -5.28 -47.03 -8.47
N LYS A 460 -6.32 -46.61 -9.18
CA LYS A 460 -7.38 -47.48 -9.66
C LYS A 460 -6.88 -48.45 -10.72
N ASN A 461 -6.04 -47.97 -11.65
CA ASN A 461 -5.43 -48.77 -12.69
C ASN A 461 -4.44 -49.81 -12.13
N GLU A 462 -3.60 -49.46 -11.16
CA GLU A 462 -2.70 -50.38 -10.50
C GLU A 462 -3.47 -51.49 -9.73
N LYS A 463 -4.53 -51.12 -9.02
CA LYS A 463 -5.40 -52.11 -8.34
C LYS A 463 -6.09 -53.03 -9.32
N SER A 464 -6.51 -52.58 -10.50
CA SER A 464 -7.09 -53.40 -11.55
C SER A 464 -6.05 -54.35 -12.19
N PHE A 465 -4.80 -53.89 -12.33
CA PHE A 465 -3.71 -54.69 -12.87
C PHE A 465 -3.25 -55.81 -11.91
N LEU A 466 -3.21 -55.51 -10.61
CA LEU A 466 -2.92 -56.50 -9.56
C LEU A 466 -4.06 -57.51 -9.34
N GLY A 467 -5.33 -57.08 -9.48
CA GLY A 467 -6.50 -57.94 -9.42
C GLY A 467 -6.54 -58.95 -10.56
N ASN A 468 -6.15 -58.57 -11.77
CA ASN A 468 -6.10 -59.45 -12.94
C ASN A 468 -4.92 -60.44 -12.91
N LYS A 469 -3.81 -60.14 -12.23
CA LYS A 469 -2.73 -61.12 -12.02
C LYS A 469 -3.05 -62.20 -11.00
N ARG A 470 -3.96 -61.94 -10.03
CA ARG A 470 -4.42 -62.96 -9.08
C ARG A 470 -5.43 -63.93 -9.67
N LYS A 471 -6.24 -63.52 -10.66
CA LYS A 471 -7.22 -64.42 -11.36
C LYS A 471 -6.59 -65.32 -12.45
N LYS A 472 -5.31 -65.12 -12.82
CA LYS A 472 -4.58 -66.00 -13.75
C LYS A 472 -3.68 -67.02 -13.07
N LYS A 473 -3.71 -67.15 -11.72
CA LYS A 473 -2.92 -68.10 -10.95
C LYS A 473 -3.81 -69.04 -10.10
N SER A 474 -5.10 -69.05 -10.31
CA SER A 474 -6.07 -70.04 -9.77
C SER A 474 -6.58 -70.96 -10.86
#